data_40ef3f132659d8a7d8517a52b95e5c83
#
_entry.id   40ef3f132659d8a7d8517a52b95e5c83
#
_cell.length_a   1.000
_cell.length_b   1.000
_cell.length_c   1.000
_cell.angle_alpha   90.00
_cell.angle_beta   90.00
_cell.angle_gamma   90.00
#
_symmetry.space_group_name_H-M   'P 1'
#
loop_
_entity.id
_entity.type
_entity.pdbx_description
1 polymer ?
#
loop_
_entity_poly.entity_id
_entity_poly.type
_entity_poly.pdbx_seq_one_letter_code
_entity_poly.pdbx_strand_id
1 'polypeptide(L)'
;MPTYTVDKTSRDEHRPLLPSTPVPKPRHRRSKKALGRVCETIAWAFFFGFTLCAFIDMYFHRDFWWPESDLSAASLETCAWSHLESHVGLLDVPPIGRDEYLRRQGTLAGELKAAGADAFIAEPSASSAYYANVSYEFDLSERPFLIILDKDAQFSYLVPKFEAGRIAGLEMVYSDKTVIEWAEEESPYEVLAKATGYSKIILDEHARFMIAAGLQKVGIDVVPMNDAIQSLRSVKTEAEIKILKGINAFTLELVRSLQKCIKIGLTQETVVTSAEALFTRAGVGKGFWSIVLFGDQAAYPHGGKHGKTLEEGEYVLIDIGSKLHDYGSDVTRTILPSGAQVSDELQGIWKTVHEAQSAGFNLMHPNETCSEVDSASRKPVSDAGYADFYTHRLGHGLGLEMHEHPYLNGANSEKLKIGEVVTNEPGIYVTSEQAYKVGRKIGFGVRLEDPILVTEKGGVPLTGRRANSPYDP
;
A
#
# COMPACT_ATOMS: atom_id res chain seq x y z
N MET A 1 -3.06 3.46 45.72
CA MET A 1 -2.30 3.41 46.98
C MET A 1 -1.14 2.44 46.82
N PRO A 2 0.09 2.77 47.20
CA PRO A 2 0.48 3.84 48.11
C PRO A 2 1.36 4.93 47.48
N THR A 3 1.27 6.06 48.11
CA THR A 3 2.05 7.29 48.15
C THR A 3 3.48 7.08 48.66
N TYR A 4 4.45 7.82 48.13
CA TYR A 4 5.64 8.22 48.88
C TYR A 4 5.94 9.71 48.71
N THR A 5 6.09 10.32 49.85
CA THR A 5 6.30 11.73 50.18
C THR A 5 7.75 12.17 50.02
N VAL A 6 7.87 13.46 49.74
CA VAL A 6 9.07 14.32 49.77
C VAL A 6 9.60 14.47 51.21
N ASP A 7 10.90 14.58 51.36
CA ASP A 7 11.46 15.32 52.50
C ASP A 7 12.68 16.17 52.09
N LYS A 8 12.66 17.43 52.57
CA LYS A 8 13.65 18.48 52.50
C LYS A 8 14.31 18.61 53.87
N THR A 9 15.60 18.93 53.92
CA THR A 9 16.29 19.82 54.90
C THR A 9 17.76 19.91 54.51
N SER A 10 18.39 21.02 54.21
CA SER A 10 18.67 22.32 54.84
C SER A 10 19.95 22.36 55.68
N ARG A 11 20.70 23.44 55.43
CA ARG A 11 21.67 24.22 56.28
C ARG A 11 23.12 23.77 56.30
N ASP A 12 23.97 24.64 56.06
CA ASP A 12 24.50 25.94 56.46
C ASP A 12 25.95 25.89 56.97
N GLU A 13 26.69 26.86 56.50
CA GLU A 13 27.64 27.76 57.16
C GLU A 13 29.11 27.30 57.47
N HIS A 14 30.14 27.95 57.03
CA HIS A 14 30.92 29.06 57.62
C HIS A 14 32.26 29.28 56.95
N ARG A 15 32.54 30.53 56.66
CA ARG A 15 33.86 31.16 56.44
C ARG A 15 34.58 31.37 57.81
N PRO A 16 35.95 31.59 57.89
CA PRO A 16 36.49 32.96 57.71
C PRO A 16 37.98 33.08 57.22
N LEU A 17 38.25 34.21 56.61
CA LEU A 17 39.27 35.31 56.69
C LEU A 17 40.76 35.02 57.02
N LEU A 18 41.57 35.48 56.06
CA LEU A 18 42.84 36.27 56.00
C LEU A 18 43.76 36.34 57.24
N PRO A 19 45.09 36.60 57.09
CA PRO A 19 45.61 37.91 56.66
C PRO A 19 46.96 37.95 55.88
N SER A 20 47.35 39.15 55.55
CA SER A 20 48.30 39.81 54.65
C SER A 20 49.75 39.83 55.04
N THR A 21 50.58 40.07 54.02
CA THR A 21 51.72 41.05 53.77
C THR A 21 53.14 40.43 53.87
N PRO A 22 54.19 41.19 53.42
CA PRO A 22 54.48 41.85 52.18
C PRO A 22 55.85 41.51 51.48
N VAL A 23 55.98 42.05 50.28
CA VAL A 23 57.12 42.32 49.34
C VAL A 23 58.55 42.35 49.87
N PRO A 24 59.64 42.00 49.06
CA PRO A 24 60.24 42.99 48.16
C PRO A 24 60.73 42.46 46.76
N LYS A 25 60.84 43.38 45.81
CA LYS A 25 61.49 43.23 44.50
C LYS A 25 63.02 43.22 44.61
N PRO A 26 63.71 42.54 43.61
CA PRO A 26 64.72 43.29 42.87
C PRO A 26 64.83 43.04 41.36
N ARG A 27 65.00 44.09 40.68
CA ARG A 27 65.89 44.48 39.55
C ARG A 27 66.13 43.51 38.35
N HIS A 28 65.86 44.17 37.20
CA HIS A 28 66.18 43.84 35.83
C HIS A 28 67.48 43.12 35.52
N ARG A 29 67.31 42.10 34.63
CA ARG A 29 68.35 41.78 33.64
C ARG A 29 67.62 41.46 32.32
N ARG A 30 67.67 42.41 31.36
CA ARG A 30 67.20 42.18 29.97
C ARG A 30 68.12 41.12 29.34
N SER A 31 67.59 40.00 28.92
CA SER A 31 68.30 38.99 28.15
C SER A 31 67.57 38.77 26.83
N LYS A 32 68.35 38.66 25.77
CA LYS A 32 67.98 38.47 24.35
C LYS A 32 67.09 37.24 24.05
N LYS A 33 66.61 36.56 25.11
CA LYS A 33 65.69 35.39 25.01
C LYS A 33 64.21 35.78 24.78
N ALA A 34 63.83 37.09 24.86
CA ALA A 34 62.46 37.54 24.70
C ALA A 34 62.01 37.56 23.21
N LEU A 35 62.96 37.80 22.29
CA LEU A 35 62.61 37.92 20.85
C LEU A 35 62.35 36.55 20.21
N GLY A 36 63.07 35.48 20.63
CA GLY A 36 62.85 34.14 20.13
C GLY A 36 61.49 33.55 20.54
N ARG A 37 61.06 33.81 21.79
CA ARG A 37 59.75 33.34 22.28
C ARG A 37 58.57 34.06 21.63
N VAL A 38 58.71 35.35 21.26
CA VAL A 38 57.67 36.08 20.54
C VAL A 38 57.49 35.54 19.11
N CYS A 39 58.61 35.23 18.41
CA CYS A 39 58.54 34.60 17.09
C CYS A 39 57.93 33.17 17.14
N GLU A 40 58.29 32.36 18.15
CA GLU A 40 57.66 31.03 18.34
C GLU A 40 56.19 31.13 18.66
N THR A 41 55.75 32.07 19.52
CA THR A 41 54.34 32.25 19.86
C THR A 41 53.53 32.73 18.65
N ILE A 42 54.08 33.59 17.81
CA ILE A 42 53.47 34.06 16.58
C ILE A 42 53.38 32.91 15.55
N ALA A 43 54.41 32.11 15.39
CA ALA A 43 54.42 30.93 14.52
C ALA A 43 53.39 29.88 14.95
N TRP A 44 53.27 29.59 16.25
CA TRP A 44 52.20 28.71 16.78
C TRP A 44 50.81 29.31 16.64
N ALA A 45 50.63 30.63 16.83
CA ALA A 45 49.35 31.29 16.61
C ALA A 45 48.91 31.22 15.12
N PHE A 46 49.84 31.40 14.17
CA PHE A 46 49.57 31.20 12.74
C PHE A 46 49.27 29.74 12.39
N PHE A 47 50.04 28.79 12.97
CA PHE A 47 49.77 27.36 12.75
C PHE A 47 48.40 26.94 13.29
N PHE A 48 48.07 27.32 14.54
CA PHE A 48 46.76 27.04 15.11
C PHE A 48 45.64 27.80 14.39
N GLY A 49 45.86 29.05 13.97
CA GLY A 49 44.91 29.82 13.16
C GLY A 49 44.65 29.17 11.79
N PHE A 50 45.72 28.72 11.12
CA PHE A 50 45.60 28.03 9.83
C PHE A 50 44.92 26.66 9.94
N THR A 51 45.27 25.86 10.96
CA THR A 51 44.63 24.58 11.25
C THR A 51 43.17 24.76 11.65
N LEU A 52 42.85 25.80 12.44
CA LEU A 52 41.45 26.11 12.80
C LEU A 52 40.64 26.57 11.59
N CYS A 53 41.21 27.44 10.73
CA CYS A 53 40.56 27.85 9.48
C CYS A 53 40.40 26.66 8.54
N ALA A 54 41.38 25.78 8.40
CA ALA A 54 41.27 24.57 7.60
C ALA A 54 40.22 23.59 8.17
N PHE A 55 40.11 23.49 9.50
CA PHE A 55 39.07 22.68 10.17
C PHE A 55 37.69 23.30 10.02
N ILE A 56 37.57 24.63 10.11
CA ILE A 56 36.33 25.37 9.89
C ILE A 56 35.94 25.24 8.43
N ASP A 57 36.86 25.42 7.50
CA ASP A 57 36.60 25.25 6.06
C ASP A 57 36.18 23.81 5.72
N MET A 58 36.89 22.82 6.29
CA MET A 58 36.53 21.40 6.15
C MET A 58 35.20 21.06 6.81
N TYR A 59 34.84 21.74 7.92
CA TYR A 59 33.56 21.53 8.60
C TYR A 59 32.38 22.22 7.89
N PHE A 60 32.58 23.46 7.39
CA PHE A 60 31.54 24.21 6.67
C PHE A 60 31.43 23.85 5.19
N HIS A 61 32.46 23.27 4.59
CA HIS A 61 32.46 22.75 3.22
C HIS A 61 32.53 21.24 3.15
N ARG A 62 32.24 20.52 4.26
CA ARG A 62 32.18 19.07 4.32
C ARG A 62 31.25 18.52 3.25
N ASP A 63 30.10 19.16 3.04
CA ASP A 63 29.09 18.79 2.04
C ASP A 63 29.53 19.08 0.60
N PHE A 64 30.53 19.97 0.42
CA PHE A 64 31.09 20.25 -0.91
C PHE A 64 32.15 19.23 -1.33
N TRP A 65 32.95 18.71 -0.35
CA TRP A 65 34.03 17.74 -0.63
C TRP A 65 33.58 16.28 -0.51
N TRP A 66 32.59 16.00 0.32
CA TRP A 66 31.90 14.72 0.46
C TRP A 66 30.41 15.00 0.60
N PRO A 67 29.67 15.11 -0.51
CA PRO A 67 28.23 15.05 -0.41
C PRO A 67 27.91 13.66 0.13
N GLU A 68 27.61 13.54 1.42
CA GLU A 68 26.90 12.37 1.95
C GLU A 68 25.67 12.24 1.05
N SER A 69 25.52 11.12 0.38
CA SER A 69 24.32 10.86 -0.38
C SER A 69 23.17 11.00 0.61
N ASP A 70 22.35 12.06 0.46
CA ASP A 70 21.19 12.24 1.31
C ASP A 70 20.26 11.03 1.09
N LEU A 71 20.21 10.15 2.10
CA LEU A 71 19.40 8.93 2.12
C LEU A 71 18.06 9.15 2.82
N SER A 72 17.63 10.42 2.99
CA SER A 72 16.34 10.74 3.58
C SER A 72 15.16 10.46 2.64
N ALA A 73 14.00 10.23 3.23
CA ALA A 73 12.75 10.07 2.47
C ALA A 73 12.41 11.33 1.65
N ALA A 74 12.69 12.53 2.17
CA ALA A 74 12.46 13.79 1.46
C ALA A 74 13.34 13.93 0.22
N SER A 75 14.61 13.48 0.28
CA SER A 75 15.50 13.49 -0.88
C SER A 75 15.04 12.49 -1.95
N LEU A 76 14.67 11.26 -1.53
CA LEU A 76 14.13 10.25 -2.44
C LEU A 76 12.81 10.70 -3.09
N GLU A 77 11.88 11.27 -2.31
CA GLU A 77 10.62 11.85 -2.81
C GLU A 77 10.89 12.94 -3.85
N THR A 78 11.75 13.91 -3.52
CA THR A 78 12.07 15.03 -4.41
C THR A 78 12.67 14.55 -5.73
N CYS A 79 13.60 13.61 -5.68
CA CYS A 79 14.18 12.99 -6.86
C CYS A 79 13.11 12.25 -7.68
N ALA A 80 12.33 11.37 -7.06
CA ALA A 80 11.32 10.57 -7.74
C ALA A 80 10.20 11.45 -8.32
N TRP A 81 9.80 12.52 -7.63
CA TRP A 81 8.79 13.44 -8.13
C TRP A 81 9.21 14.11 -9.44
N SER A 82 10.46 14.50 -9.58
CA SER A 82 10.98 15.12 -10.83
C SER A 82 10.81 14.22 -12.07
N HIS A 83 10.67 12.91 -11.85
CA HIS A 83 10.39 11.95 -12.92
C HIS A 83 8.91 11.60 -13.04
N LEU A 84 8.14 11.75 -11.94
CA LEU A 84 6.74 11.35 -11.86
C LEU A 84 5.75 12.44 -12.26
N GLU A 85 6.07 13.72 -12.01
CA GLU A 85 5.12 14.83 -12.13
C GLU A 85 4.46 14.93 -13.52
N SER A 86 5.18 14.59 -14.59
CA SER A 86 4.62 14.58 -15.94
C SER A 86 3.58 13.49 -16.19
N HIS A 87 3.45 12.52 -15.30
CA HIS A 87 2.51 11.40 -15.39
C HIS A 87 1.23 11.58 -14.55
N VAL A 88 1.13 12.68 -13.77
CA VAL A 88 -0.05 12.96 -12.93
C VAL A 88 -1.34 13.04 -13.77
N GLY A 89 -1.26 13.45 -15.04
CA GLY A 89 -2.38 13.46 -15.97
C GLY A 89 -3.03 12.08 -16.23
N LEU A 90 -2.36 10.97 -15.88
CA LEU A 90 -2.96 9.63 -15.92
C LEU A 90 -4.13 9.48 -14.92
N LEU A 91 -4.17 10.31 -13.89
CA LEU A 91 -5.22 10.32 -12.86
C LEU A 91 -6.41 11.22 -13.21
N ASP A 92 -6.36 11.96 -14.33
CA ASP A 92 -7.46 12.82 -14.79
C ASP A 92 -8.56 11.96 -15.46
N VAL A 93 -9.22 11.16 -14.64
CA VAL A 93 -10.30 10.26 -15.05
C VAL A 93 -11.54 10.62 -14.22
N PRO A 94 -12.70 10.81 -14.86
CA PRO A 94 -13.92 11.13 -14.13
C PRO A 94 -14.38 9.95 -13.25
N PRO A 95 -15.05 10.23 -12.12
CA PRO A 95 -15.68 9.19 -11.30
C PRO A 95 -16.84 8.52 -12.04
N ILE A 96 -17.35 7.43 -11.49
CA ILE A 96 -18.53 6.73 -12.00
C ILE A 96 -19.73 7.67 -12.03
N GLY A 97 -20.40 7.75 -13.18
CA GLY A 97 -21.55 8.61 -13.37
C GLY A 97 -22.85 8.03 -12.79
N ARG A 98 -23.80 8.92 -12.49
CA ARG A 98 -25.13 8.56 -11.93
C ARG A 98 -25.85 7.48 -12.70
N ASP A 99 -25.88 7.57 -14.03
CA ASP A 99 -26.62 6.62 -14.87
C ASP A 99 -26.06 5.19 -14.77
N GLU A 100 -24.79 5.05 -14.50
CA GLU A 100 -24.18 3.74 -14.27
C GLU A 100 -24.62 3.14 -12.93
N TYR A 101 -24.67 3.93 -11.86
CA TYR A 101 -25.22 3.46 -10.59
C TYR A 101 -26.66 2.98 -10.74
N LEU A 102 -27.49 3.70 -11.48
CA LEU A 102 -28.87 3.32 -11.73
C LEU A 102 -28.98 1.99 -12.53
N ARG A 103 -28.09 1.78 -13.51
CA ARG A 103 -28.03 0.48 -14.22
C ARG A 103 -27.61 -0.66 -13.28
N ARG A 104 -26.58 -0.46 -12.47
CA ARG A 104 -26.10 -1.45 -11.47
C ARG A 104 -27.21 -1.85 -10.51
N GLN A 105 -27.96 -0.88 -10.01
CA GLN A 105 -29.10 -1.09 -9.10
C GLN A 105 -30.23 -1.86 -9.81
N GLY A 106 -30.55 -1.50 -11.03
CA GLY A 106 -31.56 -2.22 -11.81
C GLY A 106 -31.18 -3.67 -12.09
N THR A 107 -29.90 -3.94 -12.37
CA THR A 107 -29.38 -5.30 -12.57
C THR A 107 -29.44 -6.11 -11.28
N LEU A 108 -29.02 -5.55 -10.14
CA LEU A 108 -29.11 -6.22 -8.84
C LEU A 108 -30.54 -6.53 -8.47
N ALA A 109 -31.49 -5.59 -8.70
CA ALA A 109 -32.91 -5.80 -8.45
C ALA A 109 -33.47 -6.97 -9.29
N GLY A 110 -32.98 -7.14 -10.52
CA GLY A 110 -33.31 -8.29 -11.38
C GLY A 110 -32.84 -9.63 -10.76
N GLU A 111 -31.61 -9.67 -10.26
CA GLU A 111 -31.04 -10.87 -9.59
C GLU A 111 -31.76 -11.18 -8.27
N LEU A 112 -32.16 -10.15 -7.50
CA LEU A 112 -32.97 -10.35 -6.29
C LEU A 112 -34.32 -11.02 -6.62
N LYS A 113 -35.00 -10.57 -7.69
CA LYS A 113 -36.27 -11.20 -8.16
C LYS A 113 -36.03 -12.65 -8.57
N ALA A 114 -34.96 -12.94 -9.29
CA ALA A 114 -34.60 -14.30 -9.70
C ALA A 114 -34.31 -15.20 -8.51
N ALA A 115 -33.66 -14.68 -7.44
CA ALA A 115 -33.36 -15.39 -6.21
C ALA A 115 -34.54 -15.48 -5.22
N GLY A 116 -35.69 -14.83 -5.53
CA GLY A 116 -36.84 -14.72 -4.65
C GLY A 116 -36.52 -14.01 -3.33
N ALA A 117 -35.61 -13.04 -3.36
CA ALA A 117 -35.23 -12.22 -2.22
C ALA A 117 -35.91 -10.84 -2.29
N ASP A 118 -36.23 -10.28 -1.11
CA ASP A 118 -36.90 -8.98 -1.03
C ASP A 118 -35.91 -7.82 -1.16
N ALA A 119 -34.68 -8.01 -0.65
CA ALA A 119 -33.64 -6.98 -0.70
C ALA A 119 -32.23 -7.57 -0.64
N PHE A 120 -31.28 -6.75 -1.07
CA PHE A 120 -29.84 -6.86 -0.77
C PHE A 120 -29.49 -5.88 0.34
N ILE A 121 -28.74 -6.34 1.34
CA ILE A 121 -28.30 -5.54 2.48
C ILE A 121 -26.78 -5.61 2.60
N ALA A 122 -26.16 -4.44 2.72
CA ALA A 122 -24.72 -4.31 2.96
C ALA A 122 -24.43 -3.32 4.09
N GLU A 123 -23.32 -3.50 4.80
CA GLU A 123 -22.65 -2.44 5.51
C GLU A 123 -21.74 -1.66 4.55
N PRO A 124 -21.09 -0.54 4.96
CA PRO A 124 -20.07 0.11 4.13
C PRO A 124 -19.01 -0.91 3.67
N SER A 125 -18.95 -1.15 2.38
CA SER A 125 -18.19 -2.22 1.73
C SER A 125 -17.94 -1.86 0.26
N ALA A 126 -17.25 -2.71 -0.48
CA ALA A 126 -17.15 -2.58 -1.93
C ALA A 126 -18.53 -2.62 -2.60
N SER A 127 -19.47 -3.41 -2.09
CA SER A 127 -20.85 -3.43 -2.59
C SER A 127 -21.56 -2.10 -2.34
N SER A 128 -21.37 -1.47 -1.18
CA SER A 128 -21.95 -0.15 -0.91
C SER A 128 -21.39 0.93 -1.83
N ALA A 129 -20.07 0.88 -2.09
CA ALA A 129 -19.43 1.77 -3.07
C ALA A 129 -19.94 1.52 -4.48
N TYR A 130 -20.11 0.26 -4.88
CA TYR A 130 -20.55 -0.14 -6.21
C TYR A 130 -22.00 0.24 -6.53
N TYR A 131 -22.92 0.07 -5.56
CA TYR A 131 -24.35 0.30 -5.78
C TYR A 131 -24.83 1.67 -5.31
N ALA A 132 -24.19 2.27 -4.31
CA ALA A 132 -24.70 3.46 -3.62
C ALA A 132 -23.75 4.65 -3.61
N ASN A 133 -22.51 4.52 -4.12
CA ASN A 133 -21.45 5.51 -3.96
C ASN A 133 -21.15 5.81 -2.47
N VAL A 134 -21.30 4.82 -1.60
CA VAL A 134 -20.90 4.92 -0.18
C VAL A 134 -19.62 4.16 -0.02
N SER A 135 -18.51 4.89 0.11
CA SER A 135 -17.19 4.30 0.31
C SER A 135 -17.15 3.41 1.56
N TYR A 136 -16.46 2.29 1.49
CA TYR A 136 -16.21 1.42 2.65
C TYR A 136 -15.34 2.10 3.73
N GLU A 137 -14.69 3.20 3.42
CA GLU A 137 -14.00 4.04 4.40
C GLU A 137 -14.96 4.93 5.22
N PHE A 138 -16.25 4.88 4.92
CA PHE A 138 -17.27 5.56 5.71
C PHE A 138 -17.48 4.82 7.03
N ASP A 139 -16.69 5.16 8.03
CA ASP A 139 -16.76 4.57 9.37
C ASP A 139 -17.88 5.22 10.19
N LEU A 140 -18.78 4.39 10.69
CA LEU A 140 -19.92 4.80 11.50
C LEU A 140 -19.88 4.30 12.95
N SER A 141 -18.87 3.62 13.38
CA SER A 141 -18.79 2.98 14.70
C SER A 141 -19.23 1.51 14.71
N GLU A 142 -19.35 0.92 15.92
CA GLU A 142 -19.81 -0.45 16.15
C GLU A 142 -21.30 -0.66 15.84
N ARG A 143 -22.07 0.42 15.69
CA ARG A 143 -23.53 0.36 15.50
C ARG A 143 -23.88 -0.04 14.08
N PRO A 144 -24.97 -0.80 13.86
CA PRO A 144 -25.43 -1.13 12.51
C PRO A 144 -25.79 0.12 11.70
N PHE A 145 -25.08 0.26 10.56
CA PHE A 145 -25.45 1.13 9.48
C PHE A 145 -25.61 0.27 8.22
N LEU A 146 -26.81 0.20 7.67
CA LEU A 146 -27.11 -0.69 6.56
C LEU A 146 -27.56 0.09 5.34
N ILE A 147 -26.98 -0.29 4.20
CA ILE A 147 -27.40 0.13 2.86
C ILE A 147 -28.29 -0.96 2.31
N ILE A 148 -29.48 -0.61 1.86
CA ILE A 148 -30.53 -1.54 1.47
C ILE A 148 -31.00 -1.19 0.06
N LEU A 149 -30.91 -2.15 -0.86
CA LEU A 149 -31.52 -2.08 -2.18
C LEU A 149 -32.58 -3.19 -2.30
N ASP A 150 -33.82 -2.82 -2.52
CA ASP A 150 -34.90 -3.80 -2.68
C ASP A 150 -35.08 -4.32 -4.13
N LYS A 151 -35.87 -5.35 -4.29
CA LYS A 151 -36.18 -5.98 -5.57
C LYS A 151 -36.89 -5.04 -6.59
N ASP A 152 -37.38 -3.90 -6.15
CA ASP A 152 -37.99 -2.88 -6.99
C ASP A 152 -37.06 -1.69 -7.26
N ALA A 153 -35.76 -1.90 -6.99
CA ALA A 153 -34.65 -0.93 -7.09
C ALA A 153 -34.87 0.34 -6.25
N GLN A 154 -35.58 0.21 -5.12
CA GLN A 154 -35.71 1.29 -4.17
C GLN A 154 -34.56 1.24 -3.16
N PHE A 155 -33.99 2.40 -2.88
CA PHE A 155 -32.84 2.54 -2.01
C PHE A 155 -33.26 3.09 -0.64
N SER A 156 -32.79 2.46 0.43
CA SER A 156 -32.99 2.94 1.80
C SER A 156 -31.75 2.71 2.68
N TYR A 157 -31.71 3.39 3.80
CA TYR A 157 -30.64 3.32 4.76
C TYR A 157 -31.21 3.07 6.15
N LEU A 158 -30.66 2.10 6.88
CA LEU A 158 -30.91 1.94 8.31
C LEU A 158 -29.75 2.59 9.07
N VAL A 159 -30.03 3.58 9.90
CA VAL A 159 -29.00 4.38 10.55
C VAL A 159 -29.31 4.63 12.03
N PRO A 160 -28.29 4.73 12.91
CA PRO A 160 -28.49 5.26 14.24
C PRO A 160 -29.00 6.70 14.16
N LYS A 161 -30.04 7.04 14.92
CA LYS A 161 -30.69 8.35 14.87
C LYS A 161 -29.73 9.52 15.04
N PHE A 162 -28.75 9.41 15.95
CA PHE A 162 -27.78 10.48 16.18
C PHE A 162 -26.76 10.66 15.03
N GLU A 163 -26.60 9.65 14.16
CA GLU A 163 -25.75 9.68 12.96
C GLU A 163 -26.51 10.04 11.67
N ALA A 164 -27.83 10.09 11.71
CA ALA A 164 -28.67 10.29 10.51
C ALA A 164 -28.30 11.57 9.73
N GLY A 165 -27.85 12.62 10.42
CA GLY A 165 -27.38 13.85 9.79
C GLY A 165 -26.14 13.68 8.90
N ARG A 166 -25.30 12.66 9.13
CA ARG A 166 -24.12 12.37 8.29
C ARG A 166 -24.53 11.84 6.91
N ILE A 167 -25.69 11.18 6.82
CA ILE A 167 -26.21 10.68 5.54
C ILE A 167 -26.53 11.81 4.57
N ALA A 168 -26.93 12.98 5.07
CA ALA A 168 -27.20 14.14 4.24
C ALA A 168 -25.95 14.64 3.50
N GLY A 169 -24.76 14.42 4.06
CA GLY A 169 -23.47 14.81 3.45
C GLY A 169 -22.91 13.80 2.45
N LEU A 170 -23.52 12.63 2.29
CA LEU A 170 -23.06 11.63 1.30
C LEU A 170 -23.45 12.05 -0.11
N GLU A 171 -22.50 11.94 -1.04
CA GLU A 171 -22.75 12.09 -2.48
C GLU A 171 -23.51 10.86 -2.98
N MET A 172 -24.82 10.88 -2.85
CA MET A 172 -25.66 9.77 -3.24
C MET A 172 -26.26 9.96 -4.62
N VAL A 173 -26.56 8.82 -5.26
CA VAL A 173 -27.18 8.75 -6.59
C VAL A 173 -28.58 9.38 -6.58
N TYR A 174 -29.28 9.33 -5.45
CA TYR A 174 -30.63 9.89 -5.30
C TYR A 174 -30.65 11.09 -4.34
N SER A 175 -31.39 12.14 -4.72
CA SER A 175 -31.70 13.26 -3.86
C SER A 175 -32.67 12.90 -2.73
N ASP A 176 -33.67 12.05 -3.04
CA ASP A 176 -34.67 11.59 -2.09
C ASP A 176 -34.23 10.26 -1.48
N LYS A 177 -33.85 10.34 -0.22
CA LYS A 177 -33.29 9.22 0.55
C LYS A 177 -34.35 8.72 1.53
N THR A 178 -34.68 7.45 1.48
CA THR A 178 -35.45 6.81 2.52
C THR A 178 -34.49 6.44 3.65
N VAL A 179 -34.63 7.08 4.80
CA VAL A 179 -33.81 6.84 5.99
C VAL A 179 -34.68 6.23 7.08
N ILE A 180 -34.33 5.05 7.53
CA ILE A 180 -34.95 4.35 8.64
C ILE A 180 -34.06 4.58 9.85
N GLU A 181 -34.49 5.42 10.78
CA GLU A 181 -33.74 5.77 11.97
C GLU A 181 -34.08 4.83 13.14
N TRP A 182 -33.08 4.43 13.91
CA TRP A 182 -33.28 3.67 15.15
C TRP A 182 -32.61 4.39 16.33
N ALA A 183 -33.27 4.40 17.48
CA ALA A 183 -32.74 5.02 18.72
C ALA A 183 -31.85 4.04 19.49
N GLU A 184 -30.97 4.56 20.38
CA GLU A 184 -30.00 3.76 21.12
C GLU A 184 -30.66 2.63 21.99
N GLU A 185 -31.89 2.84 22.45
CA GLU A 185 -32.68 1.87 23.22
C GLU A 185 -33.44 0.87 22.34
N GLU A 186 -33.46 1.02 21.01
CA GLU A 186 -34.18 0.16 20.08
C GLU A 186 -33.27 -0.91 19.47
N SER A 187 -33.88 -2.03 19.09
CA SER A 187 -33.21 -3.01 18.24
C SER A 187 -33.25 -2.52 16.78
N PRO A 188 -32.10 -2.25 16.14
CA PRO A 188 -32.07 -1.84 14.73
C PRO A 188 -32.75 -2.87 13.81
N TYR A 189 -32.68 -4.14 14.17
CA TYR A 189 -33.25 -5.24 13.39
C TYR A 189 -34.78 -5.29 13.50
N GLU A 190 -35.35 -5.03 14.68
CA GLU A 190 -36.80 -4.93 14.88
C GLU A 190 -37.36 -3.70 14.16
N VAL A 191 -36.64 -2.57 14.22
CA VAL A 191 -36.99 -1.35 13.50
C VAL A 191 -37.02 -1.61 12.00
N LEU A 192 -35.97 -2.27 11.45
CA LEU A 192 -35.91 -2.64 10.04
C LEU A 192 -37.06 -3.58 9.63
N ALA A 193 -37.25 -4.67 10.37
CA ALA A 193 -38.30 -5.66 10.06
C ALA A 193 -39.69 -5.02 10.05
N LYS A 194 -39.97 -4.13 11.02
CA LYS A 194 -41.25 -3.39 11.08
C LYS A 194 -41.41 -2.39 9.94
N ALA A 195 -40.33 -1.72 9.52
CA ALA A 195 -40.37 -0.70 8.50
C ALA A 195 -40.55 -1.30 7.07
N THR A 196 -39.98 -2.48 6.83
CA THR A 196 -39.88 -3.06 5.48
C THR A 196 -40.78 -4.26 5.26
N GLY A 197 -41.02 -5.08 6.30
CA GLY A 197 -41.75 -6.33 6.17
C GLY A 197 -41.04 -7.40 5.34
N TYR A 198 -39.73 -7.30 5.16
CA TYR A 198 -38.93 -8.29 4.42
C TYR A 198 -38.96 -9.66 5.09
N SER A 199 -39.07 -10.70 4.28
CA SER A 199 -39.08 -12.09 4.72
C SER A 199 -37.75 -12.81 4.37
N LYS A 200 -37.12 -12.46 3.25
CA LYS A 200 -35.86 -13.03 2.78
C LYS A 200 -34.95 -11.96 2.20
N ILE A 201 -33.71 -11.91 2.64
CA ILE A 201 -32.71 -10.97 2.12
C ILE A 201 -31.42 -11.69 1.71
N ILE A 202 -30.70 -11.06 0.78
CA ILE A 202 -29.33 -11.43 0.46
C ILE A 202 -28.41 -10.46 1.21
N LEU A 203 -27.48 -11.01 1.99
CA LEU A 203 -26.53 -10.24 2.76
C LEU A 203 -25.18 -10.17 2.07
N ASP A 204 -24.56 -8.99 2.06
CA ASP A 204 -23.21 -8.76 1.56
C ASP A 204 -22.20 -9.68 2.26
N GLU A 205 -21.22 -10.17 1.53
CA GLU A 205 -20.20 -11.10 2.03
C GLU A 205 -19.31 -10.51 3.12
N HIS A 206 -19.15 -9.19 3.17
CA HIS A 206 -18.37 -8.47 4.17
C HIS A 206 -19.18 -7.99 5.38
N ALA A 207 -20.49 -8.23 5.41
CA ALA A 207 -21.31 -7.86 6.54
C ALA A 207 -20.89 -8.63 7.79
N ARG A 208 -20.80 -7.92 8.92
CA ARG A 208 -20.46 -8.53 10.21
C ARG A 208 -21.47 -9.62 10.60
N PHE A 209 -20.98 -10.71 11.19
CA PHE A 209 -21.85 -11.81 11.65
C PHE A 209 -23.01 -11.34 12.55
N MET A 210 -22.79 -10.29 13.37
CA MET A 210 -23.86 -9.74 14.22
C MET A 210 -25.06 -9.21 13.42
N ILE A 211 -24.83 -8.74 12.19
CA ILE A 211 -25.92 -8.27 11.30
C ILE A 211 -26.76 -9.47 10.87
N ALA A 212 -26.13 -10.54 10.36
CA ALA A 212 -26.81 -11.76 10.00
C ALA A 212 -27.64 -12.34 11.16
N ALA A 213 -26.99 -12.50 12.34
CA ALA A 213 -27.65 -13.04 13.52
C ALA A 213 -28.80 -12.16 14.03
N GLY A 214 -28.66 -10.83 13.97
CA GLY A 214 -29.70 -9.91 14.37
C GLY A 214 -30.92 -9.94 13.47
N LEU A 215 -30.73 -10.00 12.15
CA LEU A 215 -31.79 -10.12 11.16
C LEU A 215 -32.53 -11.47 11.26
N GLN A 216 -31.79 -12.58 11.43
CA GLN A 216 -32.38 -13.90 11.67
C GLN A 216 -33.20 -13.96 12.94
N LYS A 217 -32.76 -13.31 14.02
CA LYS A 217 -33.47 -13.27 15.30
C LYS A 217 -34.87 -12.63 15.19
N VAL A 218 -35.05 -11.69 14.27
CA VAL A 218 -36.34 -11.04 14.01
C VAL A 218 -37.17 -11.75 12.93
N GLY A 219 -36.75 -12.93 12.49
CA GLY A 219 -37.51 -13.80 11.59
C GLY A 219 -37.25 -13.56 10.09
N ILE A 220 -36.20 -12.81 9.72
CA ILE A 220 -35.79 -12.62 8.34
C ILE A 220 -34.89 -13.79 7.92
N ASP A 221 -35.19 -14.42 6.81
CA ASP A 221 -34.33 -15.42 6.18
C ASP A 221 -33.13 -14.72 5.52
N VAL A 222 -31.92 -14.94 6.07
CA VAL A 222 -30.68 -14.31 5.61
C VAL A 222 -29.87 -15.32 4.81
N VAL A 223 -29.70 -15.06 3.52
CA VAL A 223 -28.89 -15.88 2.62
C VAL A 223 -27.64 -15.13 2.16
N PRO A 224 -26.51 -15.84 1.92
CA PRO A 224 -25.30 -15.22 1.40
C PRO A 224 -25.49 -14.77 -0.07
N MET A 225 -24.58 -13.93 -0.54
CA MET A 225 -24.44 -13.62 -1.96
C MET A 225 -24.22 -14.91 -2.75
N ASN A 226 -24.87 -15.01 -3.91
CA ASN A 226 -24.65 -16.08 -4.87
C ASN A 226 -23.69 -15.62 -5.97
N ASP A 227 -23.21 -16.59 -6.79
CA ASP A 227 -22.24 -16.33 -7.87
C ASP A 227 -22.77 -15.30 -8.89
N ALA A 228 -24.08 -15.25 -9.12
CA ALA A 228 -24.68 -14.29 -10.05
C ALA A 228 -24.47 -12.85 -9.55
N ILE A 229 -24.73 -12.59 -8.26
CA ILE A 229 -24.55 -11.25 -7.66
C ILE A 229 -23.07 -10.91 -7.53
N GLN A 230 -22.21 -11.87 -7.12
CA GLN A 230 -20.75 -11.66 -7.10
C GLN A 230 -20.20 -11.29 -8.47
N SER A 231 -20.71 -11.94 -9.53
CA SER A 231 -20.30 -11.68 -10.92
C SER A 231 -20.63 -10.28 -11.41
N LEU A 232 -21.60 -9.57 -10.79
CA LEU A 232 -21.97 -8.21 -11.20
C LEU A 232 -20.83 -7.20 -11.04
N ARG A 233 -19.91 -7.43 -10.07
CA ARG A 233 -18.72 -6.58 -9.86
C ARG A 233 -17.47 -7.08 -10.58
N SER A 234 -17.40 -8.38 -10.90
CA SER A 234 -16.18 -8.95 -11.52
C SER A 234 -15.96 -8.44 -12.94
N VAL A 235 -17.04 -8.27 -13.73
CA VAL A 235 -17.00 -7.74 -15.10
C VAL A 235 -17.07 -6.21 -15.06
N LYS A 236 -15.99 -5.55 -15.42
CA LYS A 236 -15.83 -4.10 -15.34
C LYS A 236 -16.48 -3.38 -16.52
N THR A 237 -17.14 -2.29 -16.25
CA THR A 237 -17.63 -1.36 -17.29
C THR A 237 -16.49 -0.53 -17.88
N GLU A 238 -16.74 0.15 -18.99
CA GLU A 238 -15.73 1.04 -19.60
C GLU A 238 -15.28 2.16 -18.67
N ALA A 239 -16.16 2.67 -17.80
CA ALA A 239 -15.84 3.71 -16.83
C ALA A 239 -14.89 3.15 -15.75
N GLU A 240 -15.17 1.97 -15.21
CA GLU A 240 -14.30 1.27 -14.26
C GLU A 240 -12.93 0.96 -14.86
N ILE A 241 -12.90 0.45 -16.10
CA ILE A 241 -11.64 0.14 -16.81
C ILE A 241 -10.77 1.39 -16.98
N LYS A 242 -11.37 2.55 -17.29
CA LYS A 242 -10.62 3.82 -17.39
C LYS A 242 -9.99 4.22 -16.06
N ILE A 243 -10.72 4.11 -14.95
CA ILE A 243 -10.23 4.42 -13.62
C ILE A 243 -9.10 3.46 -13.24
N LEU A 244 -9.34 2.14 -13.37
CA LEU A 244 -8.33 1.11 -13.08
C LEU A 244 -7.06 1.29 -13.93
N LYS A 245 -7.21 1.59 -15.23
CA LYS A 245 -6.07 1.87 -16.10
C LYS A 245 -5.29 3.11 -15.67
N GLY A 246 -5.98 4.19 -15.29
CA GLY A 246 -5.33 5.43 -14.83
C GLY A 246 -4.47 5.19 -13.59
N ILE A 247 -5.06 4.61 -12.56
CA ILE A 247 -4.34 4.42 -11.29
C ILE A 247 -3.22 3.37 -11.40
N ASN A 248 -3.43 2.26 -12.13
CA ASN A 248 -2.41 1.23 -12.30
C ASN A 248 -1.23 1.69 -13.17
N ALA A 249 -1.50 2.43 -14.26
CA ALA A 249 -0.45 3.05 -15.06
C ALA A 249 0.36 4.08 -14.25
N PHE A 250 -0.32 4.93 -13.45
CA PHE A 250 0.33 5.88 -12.56
C PHE A 250 1.20 5.18 -11.51
N THR A 251 0.69 4.11 -10.89
CA THR A 251 1.44 3.32 -9.89
C THR A 251 2.72 2.74 -10.49
N LEU A 252 2.68 2.21 -11.72
CA LEU A 252 3.89 1.75 -12.40
C LEU A 252 4.89 2.88 -12.65
N GLU A 253 4.43 4.06 -13.09
CA GLU A 253 5.34 5.22 -13.30
C GLU A 253 5.95 5.70 -11.97
N LEU A 254 5.21 5.58 -10.84
CA LEU A 254 5.76 5.86 -9.53
C LEU A 254 6.88 4.86 -9.16
N VAL A 255 6.69 3.55 -9.39
CA VAL A 255 7.74 2.54 -9.18
C VAL A 255 8.97 2.83 -10.04
N ARG A 256 8.77 3.18 -11.32
CA ARG A 256 9.86 3.58 -12.25
C ARG A 256 10.60 4.82 -11.76
N SER A 257 9.87 5.78 -11.22
CA SER A 257 10.45 7.01 -10.68
C SER A 257 11.28 6.74 -9.42
N LEU A 258 10.76 5.90 -8.51
CA LEU A 258 11.52 5.43 -7.35
C LEU A 258 12.79 4.69 -7.77
N GLN A 259 12.72 3.78 -8.72
CA GLN A 259 13.87 3.00 -9.18
C GLN A 259 15.04 3.87 -9.64
N LYS A 260 14.77 4.97 -10.33
CA LYS A 260 15.82 5.91 -10.80
C LYS A 260 16.54 6.61 -9.64
N CYS A 261 15.91 6.67 -8.46
CA CYS A 261 16.37 7.46 -7.32
C CYS A 261 16.80 6.60 -6.13
N ILE A 262 16.41 5.33 -6.05
CA ILE A 262 16.82 4.39 -5.00
C ILE A 262 18.35 4.17 -5.08
N LYS A 263 19.00 4.20 -3.91
CA LYS A 263 20.45 4.02 -3.76
C LYS A 263 20.74 2.97 -2.69
N ILE A 264 21.88 2.31 -2.82
CA ILE A 264 22.44 1.46 -1.76
C ILE A 264 22.55 2.29 -0.47
N GLY A 265 22.20 1.69 0.66
CA GLY A 265 22.18 2.35 1.97
C GLY A 265 20.82 2.90 2.39
N LEU A 266 19.82 2.99 1.50
CA LEU A 266 18.43 3.33 1.89
C LEU A 266 17.80 2.21 2.70
N THR A 267 16.89 2.57 3.62
CA THR A 267 16.06 1.60 4.35
C THR A 267 14.73 1.35 3.64
N GLN A 268 14.10 0.22 3.95
CA GLN A 268 12.75 -0.11 3.44
C GLN A 268 11.74 0.99 3.79
N GLU A 269 11.78 1.47 5.05
CA GLU A 269 10.88 2.52 5.56
C GLU A 269 11.07 3.83 4.81
N THR A 270 12.30 4.16 4.42
CA THR A 270 12.57 5.34 3.60
C THR A 270 11.83 5.27 2.26
N VAL A 271 11.86 4.10 1.61
CA VAL A 271 11.16 3.90 0.33
C VAL A 271 9.64 3.94 0.51
N VAL A 272 9.12 3.30 1.57
CA VAL A 272 7.68 3.32 1.91
C VAL A 272 7.20 4.75 2.14
N THR A 273 7.88 5.51 3.01
CA THR A 273 7.52 6.90 3.32
C THR A 273 7.55 7.78 2.09
N SER A 274 8.54 7.58 1.21
CA SER A 274 8.63 8.35 -0.04
C SER A 274 7.50 7.98 -1.02
N ALA A 275 7.14 6.70 -1.13
CA ALA A 275 6.04 6.25 -1.98
C ALA A 275 4.69 6.84 -1.52
N GLU A 276 4.41 6.81 -0.20
CA GLU A 276 3.22 7.41 0.40
C GLU A 276 3.14 8.92 0.12
N ALA A 277 4.26 9.62 0.30
CA ALA A 277 4.35 11.06 0.02
C ALA A 277 4.09 11.36 -1.46
N LEU A 278 4.60 10.54 -2.39
CA LEU A 278 4.38 10.68 -3.84
C LEU A 278 2.90 10.49 -4.21
N PHE A 279 2.23 9.45 -3.71
CA PHE A 279 0.79 9.25 -3.92
C PHE A 279 -0.03 10.39 -3.33
N THR A 280 0.32 10.85 -2.11
CA THR A 280 -0.33 11.98 -1.44
C THR A 280 -0.18 13.27 -2.26
N ARG A 281 1.03 13.54 -2.75
CA ARG A 281 1.31 14.71 -3.59
C ARG A 281 0.57 14.68 -4.92
N ALA A 282 0.34 13.50 -5.47
CA ALA A 282 -0.45 13.31 -6.68
C ALA A 282 -1.98 13.38 -6.44
N GLY A 283 -2.43 13.50 -5.19
CA GLY A 283 -3.85 13.57 -4.82
C GLY A 283 -4.55 12.23 -4.64
N VAL A 284 -3.82 11.13 -4.64
CA VAL A 284 -4.34 9.75 -4.50
C VAL A 284 -3.68 9.00 -3.33
N GLY A 285 -3.29 9.70 -2.28
CA GLY A 285 -2.67 9.10 -1.08
C GLY A 285 -3.65 8.32 -0.21
N LYS A 286 -4.93 8.57 -0.34
CA LYS A 286 -5.98 7.86 0.39
C LYS A 286 -6.06 6.41 -0.10
N GLY A 287 -5.99 5.45 0.82
CA GLY A 287 -5.96 4.03 0.47
C GLY A 287 -4.59 3.50 0.02
N PHE A 288 -3.51 4.26 0.25
CA PHE A 288 -2.14 3.78 0.05
C PHE A 288 -1.85 2.54 0.89
N TRP A 289 -1.19 1.59 0.26
CA TRP A 289 -0.64 0.40 0.90
C TRP A 289 0.68 0.03 0.25
N SER A 290 1.55 -0.68 0.95
CA SER A 290 2.87 -1.01 0.44
C SER A 290 3.51 -2.22 1.10
N ILE A 291 4.27 -2.96 0.29
CA ILE A 291 5.23 -3.98 0.69
C ILE A 291 6.55 -3.63 0.00
N VAL A 292 7.57 -3.23 0.76
CA VAL A 292 8.92 -2.96 0.24
C VAL A 292 9.89 -3.87 0.94
N LEU A 293 10.56 -4.74 0.18
CA LEU A 293 11.42 -5.80 0.72
C LEU A 293 12.76 -5.85 -0.02
N PHE A 294 13.85 -5.99 0.74
CA PHE A 294 15.21 -6.06 0.20
C PHE A 294 15.81 -7.44 0.40
N GLY A 295 16.45 -7.97 -0.64
CA GLY A 295 17.24 -9.19 -0.62
C GLY A 295 16.48 -10.38 -0.01
N ASP A 296 16.97 -10.93 1.09
CA ASP A 296 16.42 -12.10 1.76
C ASP A 296 15.06 -11.88 2.43
N GLN A 297 14.70 -10.63 2.76
CA GLN A 297 13.39 -10.34 3.32
C GLN A 297 12.27 -10.50 2.30
N ALA A 298 12.56 -10.38 1.01
CA ALA A 298 11.61 -10.65 -0.06
C ALA A 298 11.18 -12.14 -0.13
N ALA A 299 11.83 -13.03 0.62
CA ALA A 299 11.40 -14.42 0.79
C ALA A 299 10.03 -14.59 1.46
N TYR A 300 9.52 -13.54 2.10
CA TYR A 300 8.20 -13.49 2.72
C TYR A 300 7.28 -12.61 1.89
N PRO A 301 6.30 -13.16 1.15
CA PRO A 301 5.50 -12.42 0.16
C PRO A 301 4.85 -11.14 0.68
N HIS A 302 4.38 -11.14 1.94
CA HIS A 302 3.76 -10.00 2.61
C HIS A 302 4.68 -9.32 3.63
N GLY A 303 6.00 -9.62 3.56
CA GLY A 303 6.98 -9.08 4.49
C GLY A 303 7.04 -9.85 5.81
N GLY A 304 8.08 -9.59 6.57
CA GLY A 304 8.29 -10.21 7.88
C GLY A 304 8.92 -9.23 8.86
N LYS A 305 10.19 -8.88 8.68
CA LYS A 305 10.92 -7.94 9.53
C LYS A 305 11.04 -6.59 8.84
N HIS A 306 11.09 -5.53 9.63
CA HIS A 306 11.33 -4.16 9.18
C HIS A 306 12.78 -3.73 9.44
N GLY A 307 13.19 -2.59 8.88
CA GLY A 307 14.46 -1.95 9.19
C GLY A 307 15.66 -2.44 8.40
N LYS A 308 15.46 -3.19 7.32
CA LYS A 308 16.58 -3.61 6.46
C LYS A 308 17.08 -2.43 5.62
N THR A 309 18.40 -2.29 5.57
CA THR A 309 19.11 -1.40 4.65
C THR A 309 19.47 -2.14 3.37
N LEU A 310 19.31 -1.49 2.23
CA LEU A 310 19.65 -2.06 0.93
C LEU A 310 21.16 -2.19 0.77
N GLU A 311 21.62 -3.40 0.49
CA GLU A 311 23.01 -3.75 0.27
C GLU A 311 23.32 -4.03 -1.20
N GLU A 312 24.59 -4.02 -1.56
CA GLU A 312 25.03 -4.42 -2.91
C GLU A 312 24.70 -5.90 -3.16
N GLY A 313 24.28 -6.20 -4.37
CA GLY A 313 23.93 -7.58 -4.76
C GLY A 313 22.52 -8.01 -4.38
N GLU A 314 21.66 -7.08 -3.93
CA GLU A 314 20.29 -7.34 -3.55
C GLU A 314 19.28 -6.75 -4.54
N TYR A 315 18.17 -7.45 -4.71
CA TYR A 315 16.98 -6.91 -5.34
C TYR A 315 16.17 -6.05 -4.36
N VAL A 316 15.44 -5.09 -4.94
CA VAL A 316 14.37 -4.35 -4.29
C VAL A 316 13.05 -4.85 -4.86
N LEU A 317 12.24 -5.51 -4.04
CA LEU A 317 10.86 -5.84 -4.35
C LEU A 317 9.99 -4.70 -3.84
N ILE A 318 9.25 -4.07 -4.73
CA ILE A 318 8.27 -3.02 -4.44
C ILE A 318 6.92 -3.52 -4.93
N ASP A 319 5.99 -3.65 -4.01
CA ASP A 319 4.61 -4.02 -4.25
C ASP A 319 3.74 -2.96 -3.57
N ILE A 320 3.09 -2.13 -4.38
CA ILE A 320 2.40 -0.95 -3.89
C ILE A 320 1.15 -0.64 -4.71
N GLY A 321 0.24 0.01 -4.03
CA GLY A 321 -0.96 0.52 -4.65
C GLY A 321 -1.60 1.67 -3.89
N SER A 322 -2.60 2.25 -4.52
CA SER A 322 -3.47 3.27 -3.95
C SER A 322 -4.81 3.21 -4.65
N LYS A 323 -5.66 4.24 -4.47
CA LYS A 323 -7.01 4.27 -5.01
C LYS A 323 -7.30 5.56 -5.74
N LEU A 324 -8.06 5.42 -6.83
CA LEU A 324 -8.70 6.50 -7.56
C LEU A 324 -10.20 6.21 -7.60
N HIS A 325 -11.02 7.10 -7.04
CA HIS A 325 -12.49 6.89 -6.95
C HIS A 325 -12.86 5.52 -6.33
N ASP A 326 -12.16 5.12 -5.28
CA ASP A 326 -12.24 3.84 -4.55
C ASP A 326 -11.73 2.60 -5.33
N TYR A 327 -11.39 2.68 -6.62
CA TYR A 327 -10.79 1.59 -7.38
C TYR A 327 -9.29 1.48 -7.12
N GLY A 328 -8.84 0.25 -6.84
CA GLY A 328 -7.47 -0.04 -6.44
C GLY A 328 -6.46 -0.14 -7.58
N SER A 329 -5.20 0.10 -7.26
CA SER A 329 -4.07 -0.35 -8.08
C SER A 329 -3.24 -1.37 -7.33
N ASP A 330 -2.64 -2.30 -8.09
CA ASP A 330 -1.84 -3.40 -7.57
C ASP A 330 -0.68 -3.68 -8.53
N VAL A 331 0.53 -3.31 -8.13
CA VAL A 331 1.70 -3.41 -8.99
C VAL A 331 2.92 -3.85 -8.20
N THR A 332 3.43 -5.04 -8.52
CA THR A 332 4.72 -5.48 -8.00
C THR A 332 5.81 -5.43 -9.05
N ARG A 333 6.96 -4.89 -8.65
CA ARG A 333 8.22 -4.98 -9.41
C ARG A 333 9.36 -5.40 -8.51
N THR A 334 10.14 -6.38 -8.98
CA THR A 334 11.46 -6.69 -8.43
C THR A 334 12.49 -6.01 -9.31
N ILE A 335 13.15 -4.98 -8.78
CA ILE A 335 14.00 -4.04 -9.51
C ILE A 335 15.44 -4.02 -8.99
N LEU A 336 16.30 -3.42 -9.79
CA LEU A 336 17.64 -3.01 -9.40
C LEU A 336 17.79 -1.49 -9.52
N PRO A 337 18.40 -0.83 -8.53
CA PRO A 337 18.84 0.56 -8.67
C PRO A 337 19.78 0.74 -9.86
N SER A 338 19.86 1.96 -10.37
CA SER A 338 20.76 2.29 -11.47
C SER A 338 22.23 1.93 -11.13
N GLY A 339 22.85 1.11 -11.97
CA GLY A 339 24.24 0.66 -11.80
C GLY A 339 24.45 -0.49 -10.82
N ALA A 340 23.45 -0.87 -10.02
CA ALA A 340 23.53 -2.04 -9.14
C ALA A 340 23.48 -3.34 -9.95
N GLN A 341 24.10 -4.40 -9.44
CA GLN A 341 24.14 -5.73 -10.07
C GLN A 341 23.84 -6.81 -9.02
N VAL A 342 23.27 -7.90 -9.47
CA VAL A 342 23.11 -9.13 -8.70
C VAL A 342 23.82 -10.29 -9.39
N SER A 343 23.98 -11.42 -8.72
CA SER A 343 24.58 -12.62 -9.31
C SER A 343 23.80 -13.10 -10.53
N ASP A 344 24.49 -13.77 -11.46
CA ASP A 344 23.87 -14.37 -12.64
C ASP A 344 22.75 -15.34 -12.26
N GLU A 345 22.90 -16.04 -11.15
CA GLU A 345 21.88 -16.92 -10.59
C GLU A 345 20.59 -16.15 -10.25
N LEU A 346 20.68 -15.03 -9.52
CA LEU A 346 19.51 -14.20 -9.20
C LEU A 346 18.87 -13.60 -10.45
N GLN A 347 19.71 -13.22 -11.45
CA GLN A 347 19.18 -12.79 -12.76
C GLN A 347 18.40 -13.91 -13.44
N GLY A 348 18.91 -15.15 -13.38
CA GLY A 348 18.21 -16.32 -13.89
C GLY A 348 16.86 -16.56 -13.20
N ILE A 349 16.80 -16.40 -11.87
CA ILE A 349 15.55 -16.51 -11.10
C ILE A 349 14.55 -15.42 -11.52
N TRP A 350 14.99 -14.17 -11.64
CA TRP A 350 14.12 -13.08 -12.11
C TRP A 350 13.54 -13.41 -13.50
N LYS A 351 14.38 -13.92 -14.40
CA LYS A 351 13.96 -14.35 -15.73
C LYS A 351 12.93 -15.48 -15.68
N THR A 352 13.11 -16.46 -14.81
CA THR A 352 12.14 -17.54 -14.60
C THR A 352 10.78 -17.00 -14.16
N VAL A 353 10.74 -16.04 -13.23
CA VAL A 353 9.48 -15.39 -12.82
C VAL A 353 8.86 -14.59 -13.97
N HIS A 354 9.67 -13.89 -14.78
CA HIS A 354 9.19 -13.19 -15.95
C HIS A 354 8.62 -14.15 -17.03
N GLU A 355 9.24 -15.29 -17.22
CA GLU A 355 8.72 -16.36 -18.10
C GLU A 355 7.41 -16.94 -17.55
N ALA A 356 7.29 -17.12 -16.23
CA ALA A 356 6.07 -17.55 -15.57
C ALA A 356 4.93 -16.52 -15.74
N GLN A 357 5.22 -15.23 -15.56
CA GLN A 357 4.28 -14.16 -15.85
C GLN A 357 3.83 -14.17 -17.30
N SER A 358 4.76 -14.39 -18.23
CA SER A 358 4.47 -14.46 -19.66
C SER A 358 3.61 -15.66 -20.02
N ALA A 359 3.84 -16.83 -19.39
CA ALA A 359 3.06 -18.02 -19.61
C ALA A 359 1.62 -17.86 -19.14
N GLY A 360 1.40 -17.30 -17.93
CA GLY A 360 0.06 -16.97 -17.43
C GLY A 360 -0.63 -15.95 -18.34
N PHE A 361 0.06 -14.84 -18.67
CA PHE A 361 -0.47 -13.78 -19.53
C PHE A 361 -0.95 -14.31 -20.91
N ASN A 362 -0.18 -15.19 -21.53
CA ASN A 362 -0.52 -15.75 -22.84
C ASN A 362 -1.78 -16.64 -22.81
N LEU A 363 -2.21 -17.09 -21.63
CA LEU A 363 -3.45 -17.86 -21.45
C LEU A 363 -4.63 -17.02 -20.89
N MET A 364 -4.45 -15.73 -20.64
CA MET A 364 -5.53 -14.84 -20.18
C MET A 364 -6.45 -14.47 -21.34
N HIS A 365 -7.23 -15.46 -21.79
CA HIS A 365 -8.23 -15.34 -22.82
C HIS A 365 -9.63 -15.66 -22.27
N PRO A 366 -10.69 -15.15 -22.89
CA PRO A 366 -12.05 -15.53 -22.53
C PRO A 366 -12.25 -17.05 -22.68
N ASN A 367 -12.97 -17.65 -21.74
CA ASN A 367 -13.28 -19.08 -21.61
C ASN A 367 -12.13 -19.98 -21.15
N GLU A 368 -10.91 -19.52 -20.99
CA GLU A 368 -9.88 -20.26 -20.25
C GLU A 368 -10.23 -20.32 -18.77
N THR A 369 -9.95 -21.42 -18.11
CA THR A 369 -10.23 -21.54 -16.67
C THR A 369 -9.14 -20.88 -15.83
N CYS A 370 -9.51 -20.34 -14.67
CA CYS A 370 -8.55 -19.77 -13.71
C CYS A 370 -7.44 -20.75 -13.34
N SER A 371 -7.78 -22.07 -13.22
CA SER A 371 -6.84 -23.13 -12.90
C SER A 371 -5.85 -23.43 -14.04
N GLU A 372 -6.27 -23.33 -15.31
CA GLU A 372 -5.38 -23.51 -16.46
C GLU A 372 -4.38 -22.34 -16.56
N VAL A 373 -4.83 -21.11 -16.31
CA VAL A 373 -3.96 -19.92 -16.30
C VAL A 373 -2.94 -20.01 -15.17
N ASP A 374 -3.36 -20.40 -13.94
CA ASP A 374 -2.45 -20.61 -12.81
C ASP A 374 -1.42 -21.73 -13.09
N SER A 375 -1.89 -22.84 -13.67
CA SER A 375 -1.02 -23.98 -14.02
C SER A 375 0.02 -23.62 -15.09
N ALA A 376 -0.37 -22.83 -16.10
CA ALA A 376 0.55 -22.38 -17.14
C ALA A 376 1.68 -21.52 -16.55
N SER A 377 1.35 -20.63 -15.61
CA SER A 377 2.34 -19.80 -14.93
C SER A 377 3.30 -20.61 -14.05
N ARG A 378 2.83 -21.66 -13.41
CA ARG A 378 3.66 -22.54 -12.55
C ARG A 378 4.67 -23.36 -13.32
N LYS A 379 4.40 -23.67 -14.57
CA LYS A 379 5.23 -24.58 -15.36
C LYS A 379 6.69 -24.11 -15.50
N PRO A 380 7.04 -22.86 -15.93
CA PRO A 380 8.43 -22.42 -15.98
C PRO A 380 9.15 -22.47 -14.64
N VAL A 381 8.46 -22.17 -13.54
CA VAL A 381 9.00 -22.23 -12.17
C VAL A 381 9.31 -23.66 -11.78
N SER A 382 8.42 -24.61 -12.11
CA SER A 382 8.61 -26.03 -11.86
C SER A 382 9.75 -26.61 -12.69
N ASP A 383 9.82 -26.28 -13.99
CA ASP A 383 10.88 -26.72 -14.89
C ASP A 383 12.26 -26.23 -14.44
N ALA A 384 12.32 -25.06 -13.79
CA ALA A 384 13.54 -24.51 -13.20
C ALA A 384 13.89 -25.08 -11.81
N GLY A 385 13.07 -25.99 -11.25
CA GLY A 385 13.32 -26.65 -9.96
C GLY A 385 12.84 -25.84 -8.74
N TYR A 386 11.99 -24.84 -8.92
CA TYR A 386 11.47 -23.98 -7.83
C TYR A 386 9.99 -24.21 -7.52
N ALA A 387 9.39 -25.34 -7.91
CA ALA A 387 7.96 -25.61 -7.74
C ALA A 387 7.47 -25.41 -6.28
N ASP A 388 8.23 -25.86 -5.28
CA ASP A 388 7.89 -25.75 -3.87
C ASP A 388 7.94 -24.32 -3.32
N PHE A 389 8.49 -23.39 -4.09
CA PHE A 389 8.72 -22.01 -3.70
C PHE A 389 7.80 -21.01 -4.39
N TYR A 390 6.84 -21.50 -5.19
CA TYR A 390 5.73 -20.72 -5.72
C TYR A 390 4.49 -20.97 -4.84
N THR A 391 4.39 -20.25 -3.74
CA THR A 391 3.58 -20.62 -2.56
C THR A 391 2.15 -20.08 -2.57
N HIS A 392 1.82 -19.10 -3.41
CA HIS A 392 0.48 -18.48 -3.48
C HIS A 392 -0.18 -18.71 -4.85
N ARG A 393 -1.45 -18.32 -5.00
CA ARG A 393 -2.18 -18.28 -6.27
C ARG A 393 -1.51 -17.34 -7.27
N LEU A 394 -1.78 -17.55 -8.56
CA LEU A 394 -1.26 -16.66 -9.61
C LEU A 394 -1.80 -15.24 -9.51
N GLY A 395 -3.04 -15.06 -9.03
CA GLY A 395 -3.63 -13.75 -8.95
C GLY A 395 -5.10 -13.78 -8.50
N HIS A 396 -5.71 -12.62 -8.57
CA HIS A 396 -7.08 -12.36 -8.10
C HIS A 396 -7.73 -11.26 -8.94
N GLY A 397 -9.05 -11.13 -8.85
CA GLY A 397 -9.77 -9.99 -9.39
C GLY A 397 -9.34 -8.69 -8.68
N LEU A 398 -9.35 -7.60 -9.41
CA LEU A 398 -9.02 -6.26 -8.90
C LEU A 398 -10.11 -5.28 -9.31
N GLY A 399 -10.56 -4.47 -8.34
CA GLY A 399 -11.59 -3.47 -8.57
C GLY A 399 -11.73 -2.50 -7.40
N LEU A 400 -12.90 -2.46 -6.80
CA LEU A 400 -13.15 -1.75 -5.55
C LEU A 400 -12.47 -2.43 -4.36
N GLU A 401 -12.26 -3.74 -4.46
CA GLU A 401 -11.42 -4.49 -3.52
C GLU A 401 -10.08 -4.81 -4.15
N MET A 402 -9.04 -4.88 -3.32
CA MET A 402 -7.72 -5.32 -3.76
C MET A 402 -7.76 -6.79 -4.19
N HIS A 403 -8.50 -7.61 -3.45
CA HIS A 403 -8.71 -9.01 -3.76
C HIS A 403 -10.21 -9.28 -3.91
N GLU A 404 -10.67 -9.49 -5.13
CA GLU A 404 -12.03 -9.90 -5.42
C GLU A 404 -12.08 -11.07 -6.41
N HIS A 405 -13.26 -11.62 -6.68
CA HIS A 405 -13.45 -12.64 -7.70
C HIS A 405 -13.18 -12.12 -9.14
N PRO A 406 -12.64 -13.03 -10.01
CA PRO A 406 -12.26 -14.43 -9.77
C PRO A 406 -10.84 -14.58 -9.16
N TYR A 407 -10.60 -15.71 -8.49
CA TYR A 407 -9.28 -16.08 -7.95
C TYR A 407 -8.58 -17.09 -8.86
N LEU A 408 -7.36 -16.76 -9.35
CA LEU A 408 -6.58 -17.60 -10.25
C LEU A 408 -5.72 -18.57 -9.44
N ASN A 409 -6.30 -19.72 -9.12
CA ASN A 409 -5.62 -20.80 -8.39
C ASN A 409 -5.93 -22.17 -9.02
N GLY A 410 -5.14 -23.17 -8.69
CA GLY A 410 -5.23 -24.52 -9.28
C GLY A 410 -6.53 -25.29 -9.04
N ALA A 411 -7.44 -24.82 -8.17
CA ALA A 411 -8.73 -25.44 -7.89
C ALA A 411 -9.92 -24.70 -8.52
N ASN A 412 -9.73 -23.50 -9.04
CA ASN A 412 -10.82 -22.70 -9.59
C ASN A 412 -11.10 -23.03 -11.06
N SER A 413 -12.26 -23.65 -11.31
CA SER A 413 -12.72 -24.02 -12.65
C SER A 413 -13.56 -22.92 -13.33
N GLU A 414 -13.74 -21.74 -12.71
CA GLU A 414 -14.37 -20.60 -13.34
C GLU A 414 -13.62 -20.18 -14.58
N LYS A 415 -14.39 -19.77 -15.59
CA LYS A 415 -13.86 -19.29 -16.87
C LYS A 415 -13.74 -17.78 -16.85
N LEU A 416 -12.60 -17.28 -17.31
CA LEU A 416 -12.40 -15.86 -17.49
C LEU A 416 -13.43 -15.28 -18.47
N LYS A 417 -13.96 -14.11 -18.12
CA LYS A 417 -14.96 -13.35 -18.90
C LYS A 417 -14.34 -12.07 -19.44
N ILE A 418 -14.83 -11.64 -20.62
CA ILE A 418 -14.48 -10.33 -21.18
C ILE A 418 -14.88 -9.24 -20.19
N GLY A 419 -13.97 -8.31 -19.91
CA GLY A 419 -14.19 -7.23 -18.97
C GLY A 419 -13.72 -7.52 -17.55
N GLU A 420 -13.33 -8.75 -17.22
CA GLU A 420 -12.69 -9.01 -15.93
C GLU A 420 -11.28 -8.39 -15.90
N VAL A 421 -10.90 -7.88 -14.73
CA VAL A 421 -9.54 -7.41 -14.43
C VAL A 421 -8.98 -8.33 -13.36
N VAL A 422 -7.87 -9.00 -13.67
CA VAL A 422 -7.21 -9.96 -12.78
C VAL A 422 -5.73 -9.67 -12.70
N THR A 423 -5.11 -9.89 -11.52
CA THR A 423 -3.65 -9.78 -11.37
C THR A 423 -2.95 -11.01 -11.95
N ASN A 424 -1.72 -10.80 -12.39
CA ASN A 424 -0.81 -11.83 -12.90
C ASN A 424 0.52 -11.65 -12.20
N GLU A 425 0.67 -12.31 -11.02
CA GLU A 425 1.70 -12.03 -10.02
C GLU A 425 2.55 -13.26 -9.62
N PRO A 426 3.12 -14.02 -10.55
CA PRO A 426 3.96 -15.15 -10.15
C PRO A 426 5.14 -14.69 -9.31
N GLY A 427 5.55 -15.56 -8.36
CA GLY A 427 6.71 -15.30 -7.52
C GLY A 427 7.44 -16.57 -7.09
N ILE A 428 8.72 -16.40 -6.75
CA ILE A 428 9.57 -17.44 -6.15
C ILE A 428 10.10 -16.88 -4.83
N TYR A 429 9.88 -17.63 -3.73
CA TYR A 429 10.22 -17.21 -2.37
C TYR A 429 10.97 -18.29 -1.63
N VAL A 430 12.25 -18.07 -1.38
CA VAL A 430 13.13 -19.02 -0.70
C VAL A 430 13.65 -18.38 0.56
N THR A 431 13.22 -18.85 1.73
CA THR A 431 13.72 -18.32 3.00
C THR A 431 15.18 -18.72 3.23
N SER A 432 15.89 -18.01 4.10
CA SER A 432 17.30 -18.36 4.42
C SER A 432 17.42 -19.76 5.01
N GLU A 433 16.41 -20.25 5.75
CA GLU A 433 16.35 -21.61 6.27
C GLU A 433 16.16 -22.67 5.17
N GLN A 434 15.58 -22.28 4.03
CA GLN A 434 15.34 -23.15 2.89
C GLN A 434 16.38 -23.02 1.78
N ALA A 435 17.24 -22.00 1.84
CA ALA A 435 18.19 -21.63 0.78
C ALA A 435 19.11 -22.81 0.37
N TYR A 436 19.48 -23.68 1.33
CA TYR A 436 20.28 -24.87 1.06
C TYR A 436 19.63 -25.82 0.06
N LYS A 437 18.30 -25.87 -0.04
CA LYS A 437 17.55 -26.75 -0.98
C LYS A 437 17.79 -26.35 -2.44
N VAL A 438 18.19 -25.10 -2.67
CA VAL A 438 18.48 -24.54 -3.99
C VAL A 438 19.96 -24.16 -4.12
N GLY A 439 20.83 -24.70 -3.26
CA GLY A 439 22.29 -24.50 -3.34
C GLY A 439 22.77 -23.12 -2.84
N ARG A 440 21.93 -22.37 -2.13
CA ARG A 440 22.24 -21.02 -1.62
C ARG A 440 22.45 -20.99 -0.09
N LYS A 441 23.03 -19.90 0.41
CA LYS A 441 23.21 -19.65 1.84
C LYS A 441 22.20 -18.63 2.37
N ILE A 442 21.72 -17.75 1.52
CA ILE A 442 20.85 -16.63 1.85
C ILE A 442 19.58 -16.74 1.02
N GLY A 443 18.44 -16.47 1.65
CA GLY A 443 17.14 -16.46 1.00
C GLY A 443 16.99 -15.32 -0.02
N PHE A 444 15.89 -15.37 -0.75
CA PHE A 444 15.51 -14.34 -1.73
C PHE A 444 14.03 -14.42 -2.05
N GLY A 445 13.49 -13.36 -2.63
CA GLY A 445 12.16 -13.36 -3.24
C GLY A 445 12.13 -12.52 -4.50
N VAL A 446 11.36 -12.97 -5.48
CA VAL A 446 11.09 -12.26 -6.73
C VAL A 446 9.62 -12.39 -7.04
N ARG A 447 8.91 -11.28 -7.26
CA ARG A 447 7.55 -11.19 -7.78
C ARG A 447 7.48 -10.14 -8.88
N LEU A 448 6.74 -10.42 -9.93
CA LEU A 448 6.38 -9.46 -10.99
C LEU A 448 4.87 -9.52 -11.17
N GLU A 449 4.23 -8.35 -11.14
CA GLU A 449 2.78 -8.26 -11.17
C GLU A 449 2.28 -7.16 -12.06
N ASP A 450 1.25 -7.48 -12.82
CA ASP A 450 0.44 -6.52 -13.55
C ASP A 450 -1.04 -6.91 -13.47
N PRO A 451 -1.97 -5.95 -13.25
CA PRO A 451 -3.39 -6.16 -13.50
C PRO A 451 -3.64 -6.26 -15.00
N ILE A 452 -4.37 -7.29 -15.39
CA ILE A 452 -4.66 -7.63 -16.77
C ILE A 452 -6.16 -7.54 -17.02
N LEU A 453 -6.56 -6.73 -17.99
CA LEU A 453 -7.92 -6.72 -18.52
C LEU A 453 -8.09 -7.86 -19.52
N VAL A 454 -9.07 -8.72 -19.31
CA VAL A 454 -9.47 -9.77 -20.25
C VAL A 454 -10.30 -9.16 -21.37
N THR A 455 -9.83 -9.24 -22.61
CA THR A 455 -10.51 -8.73 -23.81
C THR A 455 -10.83 -9.87 -24.77
N GLU A 456 -11.63 -9.61 -25.81
CA GLU A 456 -11.88 -10.59 -26.88
C GLU A 456 -10.59 -11.13 -27.53
N LYS A 457 -9.53 -10.31 -27.55
CA LYS A 457 -8.24 -10.64 -28.19
C LYS A 457 -7.21 -11.21 -27.23
N GLY A 458 -7.56 -11.36 -25.95
CA GLY A 458 -6.68 -11.79 -24.86
C GLY A 458 -6.41 -10.70 -23.84
N GLY A 459 -5.44 -10.95 -22.96
CA GLY A 459 -5.07 -10.05 -21.88
C GLY A 459 -4.44 -8.73 -22.34
N VAL A 460 -4.79 -7.63 -21.65
CA VAL A 460 -4.19 -6.29 -21.86
C VAL A 460 -3.71 -5.76 -20.50
N PRO A 461 -2.40 -5.47 -20.32
CA PRO A 461 -1.92 -4.91 -19.05
C PRO A 461 -2.46 -3.49 -18.83
N LEU A 462 -3.05 -3.24 -17.66
CA LEU A 462 -3.53 -1.91 -17.29
C LEU A 462 -2.39 -0.94 -16.95
N THR A 463 -1.22 -1.48 -16.61
CA THR A 463 0.03 -0.74 -16.44
C THR A 463 0.63 -0.20 -17.76
N GLY A 464 0.05 -0.62 -18.90
CA GLY A 464 0.54 -0.29 -20.25
C GLY A 464 1.51 -1.33 -20.80
N ARG A 465 2.54 -1.73 -20.05
CA ARG A 465 3.44 -2.83 -20.43
C ARG A 465 3.98 -3.57 -19.21
N ARG A 466 4.27 -4.84 -19.39
CA ARG A 466 4.98 -5.65 -18.38
C ARG A 466 6.47 -5.28 -18.33
N ALA A 467 7.16 -5.66 -17.26
CA ALA A 467 8.59 -5.46 -17.12
C ALA A 467 9.38 -6.13 -18.26
N ASN A 468 10.48 -5.52 -18.71
CA ASN A 468 11.42 -6.15 -19.64
C ASN A 468 12.67 -6.69 -18.92
N SER A 469 13.08 -6.04 -17.84
CA SER A 469 14.23 -6.41 -17.03
C SER A 469 14.12 -5.78 -15.64
N PRO A 470 14.99 -6.15 -14.68
CA PRO A 470 15.06 -5.47 -13.39
C PRO A 470 15.43 -3.97 -13.48
N TYR A 471 15.96 -3.53 -14.61
CA TYR A 471 16.32 -2.13 -14.89
C TYR A 471 15.27 -1.40 -15.72
N ASP A 472 14.31 -2.11 -16.30
CA ASP A 472 13.20 -1.57 -17.09
C ASP A 472 11.89 -2.22 -16.65
N PRO A 473 11.44 -1.83 -15.45
CA PRO A 473 10.27 -2.39 -14.81
C PRO A 473 8.95 -2.00 -15.44
#